data_4e58255481a0114e98708ed051d3cd19
#
_entry.id   4e58255481a0114e98708ed051d3cd19
#
_cell.length_a   1.000
_cell.length_b   1.000
_cell.length_c   1.000
_cell.angle_alpha   90.00
_cell.angle_beta   90.00
_cell.angle_gamma   90.00
#
_symmetry.space_group_name_H-M   'P 1'
#
loop_
_entity.id
_entity.type
_entity.pdbx_description
1 polymer ?
#
loop_
_entity_poly.entity_id
_entity_poly.type
_entity_poly.pdbx_seq_one_letter_code
_entity_poly.pdbx_strand_id
1 'polypeptide(L)'
;MSALMLYHDTYGCTGGAGASAPELVLLHGWGLHSVVWDPVVPALLEHFQITVIDLPGLGRSPMPAGDYDLDYVIAHVLRVAPARAVWLAWSLGGEVATAIAARHPERVAALSLVASNPCFVQRGDWPAAMPESVFRQFRDLFDEDRDGTLIRFLSLQCRGSARMKEDIRFLQEIMYLQGLPAPKALRAGL
;
A
#
# COMPACT_ATOMS: atom_id res chain seq x y z
N MET A 1 7.84 26.51 3.98
CA MET A 1 8.27 25.09 3.90
C MET A 1 7.44 24.44 2.79
N SER A 2 8.09 23.90 1.75
CA SER A 2 7.38 23.19 0.68
C SER A 2 6.64 22.01 1.31
N ALA A 3 5.33 21.91 1.05
CA ALA A 3 4.55 20.79 1.56
C ALA A 3 5.05 19.51 0.90
N LEU A 4 5.33 18.48 1.70
CA LEU A 4 5.74 17.16 1.23
C LEU A 4 4.69 16.63 0.24
N MET A 5 5.12 16.29 -0.97
CA MET A 5 4.27 15.69 -1.99
C MET A 5 4.67 14.22 -2.13
N LEU A 6 3.70 13.32 -2.07
CA LEU A 6 3.94 11.91 -2.33
C LEU A 6 4.24 11.68 -3.79
N TYR A 7 5.10 10.71 -4.06
CA TYR A 7 5.26 10.20 -5.41
C TYR A 7 3.95 9.56 -5.86
N HIS A 8 3.52 9.95 -7.01
CA HIS A 8 2.40 9.34 -7.73
C HIS A 8 2.66 9.42 -9.23
N ASP A 9 2.08 8.48 -9.95
CA ASP A 9 2.09 8.49 -11.41
C ASP A 9 0.69 8.21 -11.93
N THR A 10 0.35 8.77 -13.09
CA THR A 10 -0.99 8.69 -13.65
C THR A 10 -0.93 8.17 -15.08
N TYR A 11 -1.72 7.15 -15.37
CA TYR A 11 -1.80 6.50 -16.66
C TYR A 11 -3.20 6.66 -17.24
N GLY A 12 -3.28 7.19 -18.46
CA GLY A 12 -4.54 7.35 -19.18
C GLY A 12 -5.11 6.01 -19.64
N CYS A 13 -6.44 5.88 -19.62
CA CYS A 13 -7.14 4.71 -20.13
C CYS A 13 -6.82 4.47 -21.61
N THR A 14 -6.47 3.22 -21.96
CA THR A 14 -6.18 2.78 -23.32
C THR A 14 -7.39 2.19 -24.04
N GLY A 15 -8.48 1.92 -23.31
CA GLY A 15 -9.72 1.38 -23.86
C GLY A 15 -10.63 2.43 -24.50
N GLY A 16 -11.78 1.99 -24.99
CA GLY A 16 -12.72 2.83 -25.75
C GLY A 16 -13.33 4.02 -24.98
N ALA A 17 -13.28 4.01 -23.64
CA ALA A 17 -13.77 5.12 -22.82
C ALA A 17 -12.79 6.32 -22.79
N GLY A 18 -11.50 6.09 -23.08
CA GLY A 18 -10.47 7.14 -23.08
C GLY A 18 -10.50 8.01 -21.83
N ALA A 19 -10.48 9.34 -22.00
CA ALA A 19 -10.49 10.31 -20.90
C ALA A 19 -11.77 10.31 -20.03
N SER A 20 -12.84 9.63 -20.46
CA SER A 20 -14.08 9.49 -19.67
C SER A 20 -14.11 8.22 -18.80
N ALA A 21 -13.07 7.39 -18.86
CA ALA A 21 -12.97 6.20 -18.01
C ALA A 21 -12.94 6.59 -16.52
N PRO A 22 -13.49 5.75 -15.64
CA PRO A 22 -13.47 6.02 -14.21
C PRO A 22 -12.03 6.05 -13.67
N GLU A 23 -11.80 6.88 -12.66
CA GLU A 23 -10.53 6.98 -11.94
C GLU A 23 -10.34 5.77 -11.03
N LEU A 24 -9.13 5.21 -11.02
CA LEU A 24 -8.71 4.12 -10.14
C LEU A 24 -7.43 4.48 -9.41
N VAL A 25 -7.46 4.46 -8.09
CA VAL A 25 -6.28 4.63 -7.24
C VAL A 25 -5.76 3.27 -6.80
N LEU A 26 -4.44 3.04 -6.92
CA LEU A 26 -3.76 1.83 -6.46
C LEU A 26 -2.86 2.15 -5.27
N LEU A 27 -3.09 1.49 -4.12
CA LEU A 27 -2.26 1.61 -2.92
C LEU A 27 -1.58 0.27 -2.60
N HIS A 28 -0.27 0.30 -2.47
CA HIS A 28 0.57 -0.86 -2.20
C HIS A 28 0.60 -1.26 -0.71
N GLY A 29 1.14 -2.45 -0.44
CA GLY A 29 1.32 -3.01 0.90
C GLY A 29 2.59 -2.54 1.62
N TRP A 30 2.73 -2.96 2.87
CA TRP A 30 3.86 -2.65 3.74
C TRP A 30 5.19 -3.12 3.14
N GLY A 31 6.21 -2.24 3.20
CA GLY A 31 7.56 -2.52 2.72
C GLY A 31 7.76 -2.50 1.20
N LEU A 32 6.71 -2.21 0.44
CA LEU A 32 6.73 -2.15 -1.02
C LEU A 32 6.40 -0.75 -1.53
N HIS A 33 6.20 -0.62 -2.83
CA HIS A 33 5.82 0.61 -3.51
C HIS A 33 5.01 0.31 -4.79
N SER A 34 4.62 1.35 -5.51
CA SER A 34 3.68 1.29 -6.65
C SER A 34 4.04 0.29 -7.75
N VAL A 35 5.32 0.00 -7.97
CA VAL A 35 5.78 -0.96 -9.00
C VAL A 35 5.21 -2.38 -8.80
N VAL A 36 4.74 -2.70 -7.58
CA VAL A 36 4.06 -3.99 -7.33
C VAL A 36 2.81 -4.18 -8.21
N TRP A 37 2.24 -3.08 -8.70
CA TRP A 37 1.06 -3.08 -9.55
C TRP A 37 1.36 -3.24 -11.04
N ASP A 38 2.62 -3.09 -11.47
CA ASP A 38 3.02 -3.14 -12.90
C ASP A 38 2.49 -4.37 -13.64
N PRO A 39 2.45 -5.58 -13.05
CA PRO A 39 1.92 -6.75 -13.75
C PRO A 39 0.42 -6.68 -14.08
N VAL A 40 -0.36 -5.89 -13.34
CA VAL A 40 -1.82 -5.80 -13.51
C VAL A 40 -2.27 -4.49 -14.17
N VAL A 41 -1.43 -3.46 -14.14
CA VAL A 41 -1.73 -2.14 -14.73
C VAL A 41 -2.17 -2.23 -16.19
N PRO A 42 -1.51 -3.01 -17.10
CA PRO A 42 -1.94 -3.07 -18.51
C PRO A 42 -3.39 -3.52 -18.69
N ALA A 43 -3.84 -4.51 -17.93
CA ALA A 43 -5.23 -4.99 -18.00
C ALA A 43 -6.22 -3.98 -17.40
N LEU A 44 -5.84 -3.28 -16.34
CA LEU A 44 -6.68 -2.26 -15.71
C LEU A 44 -6.81 -1.01 -16.57
N LEU A 45 -5.79 -0.64 -17.36
CA LEU A 45 -5.81 0.49 -18.28
C LEU A 45 -6.82 0.36 -19.42
N GLU A 46 -7.31 -0.84 -19.70
CA GLU A 46 -8.40 -1.03 -20.66
C GLU A 46 -9.72 -0.41 -20.18
N HIS A 47 -9.86 -0.18 -18.86
CA HIS A 47 -11.11 0.21 -18.23
C HIS A 47 -11.03 1.48 -17.37
N PHE A 48 -9.83 1.88 -16.91
CA PHE A 48 -9.63 2.93 -15.91
C PHE A 48 -8.55 3.93 -16.32
N GLN A 49 -8.69 5.15 -15.83
CA GLN A 49 -7.55 6.04 -15.63
C GLN A 49 -6.92 5.68 -14.27
N ILE A 50 -5.62 5.41 -14.23
CA ILE A 50 -4.97 4.84 -13.03
C ILE A 50 -4.05 5.87 -12.40
N THR A 51 -4.17 6.07 -11.10
CA THR A 51 -3.20 6.76 -10.27
C THR A 51 -2.58 5.76 -9.29
N VAL A 52 -1.27 5.52 -9.42
CA VAL A 52 -0.49 4.76 -8.44
C VAL A 52 0.15 5.72 -7.46
N ILE A 53 0.21 5.38 -6.17
CA ILE A 53 0.75 6.26 -5.13
C ILE A 53 1.71 5.46 -4.26
N ASP A 54 2.92 5.98 -4.04
CA ASP A 54 3.83 5.46 -3.01
C ASP A 54 3.49 6.10 -1.67
N LEU A 55 3.25 5.27 -0.65
CA LEU A 55 2.98 5.73 0.71
C LEU A 55 4.19 6.46 1.31
N PRO A 56 4.02 7.39 2.26
CA PRO A 56 5.12 8.19 2.81
C PRO A 56 6.29 7.33 3.31
N GLY A 57 7.51 7.65 2.89
CA GLY A 57 8.73 6.95 3.27
C GLY A 57 8.95 5.58 2.61
N LEU A 58 8.10 5.23 1.64
CA LEU A 58 8.19 4.00 0.85
C LEU A 58 8.37 4.37 -0.63
N GLY A 59 9.10 3.54 -1.38
CA GLY A 59 9.41 3.81 -2.78
C GLY A 59 10.07 5.16 -3.00
N ARG A 60 9.50 5.97 -3.87
CA ARG A 60 9.97 7.32 -4.22
C ARG A 60 9.38 8.42 -3.34
N SER A 61 8.44 8.07 -2.45
CA SER A 61 7.84 9.04 -1.54
C SER A 61 8.79 9.43 -0.42
N PRO A 62 9.00 10.73 -0.17
CA PRO A 62 9.90 11.17 0.88
C PRO A 62 9.35 10.83 2.26
N MET A 63 10.28 10.59 3.22
CA MET A 63 9.93 10.38 4.62
C MET A 63 9.64 11.71 5.30
N PRO A 64 8.49 11.88 6.00
CA PRO A 64 8.21 13.09 6.75
C PRO A 64 9.17 13.30 7.92
N ALA A 65 9.50 14.56 8.20
CA ALA A 65 10.35 14.92 9.33
C ALA A 65 9.60 14.85 10.68
N GLY A 66 8.28 15.09 10.68
CA GLY A 66 7.40 15.10 11.86
C GLY A 66 6.77 13.75 12.17
N ASP A 67 5.65 13.82 12.89
CA ASP A 67 4.86 12.64 13.25
C ASP A 67 4.35 11.92 12.00
N TYR A 68 4.24 10.62 12.11
CA TYR A 68 3.80 9.73 11.06
C TYR A 68 2.72 8.82 11.65
N ASP A 69 1.49 9.22 11.44
CA ASP A 69 0.30 8.50 11.86
C ASP A 69 -0.67 8.30 10.67
N LEU A 70 -1.76 7.62 10.92
CA LEU A 70 -2.75 7.34 9.88
C LEU A 70 -3.38 8.63 9.32
N ASP A 71 -3.59 9.64 10.15
CA ASP A 71 -4.16 10.93 9.74
C ASP A 71 -3.22 11.67 8.80
N TYR A 72 -1.92 11.65 9.10
CA TYR A 72 -0.89 12.16 8.23
C TYR A 72 -0.91 11.46 6.87
N VAL A 73 -0.92 10.11 6.87
CA VAL A 73 -0.94 9.31 5.64
C VAL A 73 -2.17 9.65 4.79
N ILE A 74 -3.36 9.64 5.39
CA ILE A 74 -4.62 9.97 4.71
C ILE A 74 -4.55 11.37 4.07
N ALA A 75 -4.15 12.37 4.83
CA ALA A 75 -4.08 13.75 4.35
C ALA A 75 -3.17 13.88 3.12
N HIS A 76 -2.01 13.19 3.11
CA HIS A 76 -1.06 13.26 2.00
C HIS A 76 -1.49 12.42 0.78
N VAL A 77 -2.09 11.26 0.99
CA VAL A 77 -2.67 10.44 -0.09
C VAL A 77 -3.80 11.22 -0.79
N LEU A 78 -4.71 11.82 -0.03
CA LEU A 78 -5.83 12.58 -0.59
C LEU A 78 -5.42 13.84 -1.37
N ARG A 79 -4.22 14.38 -1.13
CA ARG A 79 -3.69 15.54 -1.88
C ARG A 79 -3.26 15.19 -3.30
N VAL A 80 -2.88 13.95 -3.56
CA VAL A 80 -2.40 13.48 -4.87
C VAL A 80 -3.41 12.58 -5.57
N ALA A 81 -4.38 12.03 -4.84
CA ALA A 81 -5.45 11.22 -5.40
C ALA A 81 -6.48 12.08 -6.15
N PRO A 82 -7.14 11.56 -7.21
CA PRO A 82 -8.27 12.20 -7.87
C PRO A 82 -9.37 12.59 -6.88
N ALA A 83 -10.21 13.56 -7.25
CA ALA A 83 -11.29 14.06 -6.40
C ALA A 83 -12.26 12.96 -5.95
N ARG A 84 -12.52 11.98 -6.81
CA ARG A 84 -13.29 10.77 -6.50
C ARG A 84 -12.81 9.63 -7.38
N ALA A 85 -12.56 8.45 -6.79
CA ALA A 85 -12.03 7.30 -7.52
C ALA A 85 -12.58 5.96 -6.97
N VAL A 86 -12.44 4.92 -7.76
CA VAL A 86 -12.40 3.54 -7.29
C VAL A 86 -11.05 3.35 -6.61
N TRP A 87 -11.00 2.63 -5.49
CA TRP A 87 -9.76 2.34 -4.75
C TRP A 87 -9.50 0.84 -4.77
N LEU A 88 -8.36 0.44 -5.27
CA LEU A 88 -7.83 -0.93 -5.16
C LEU A 88 -6.58 -0.87 -4.28
N ALA A 89 -6.65 -1.55 -3.15
CA ALA A 89 -5.63 -1.39 -2.13
C ALA A 89 -5.25 -2.73 -1.50
N TRP A 90 -3.95 -2.92 -1.30
CA TRP A 90 -3.39 -4.16 -0.77
C TRP A 90 -2.80 -3.98 0.62
N SER A 91 -3.15 -4.89 1.56
CA SER A 91 -2.56 -4.97 2.90
C SER A 91 -2.62 -3.60 3.63
N LEU A 92 -1.50 -3.01 4.03
CA LEU A 92 -1.41 -1.68 4.65
C LEU A 92 -2.13 -0.59 3.82
N GLY A 93 -1.97 -0.62 2.49
CA GLY A 93 -2.72 0.29 1.61
C GLY A 93 -4.22 0.15 1.77
N GLY A 94 -4.70 -1.06 2.06
CA GLY A 94 -6.11 -1.34 2.32
C GLY A 94 -6.62 -0.77 3.65
N GLU A 95 -5.80 -0.73 4.71
CA GLU A 95 -6.15 -0.02 5.94
C GLU A 95 -6.30 1.48 5.70
N VAL A 96 -5.35 2.07 4.96
CA VAL A 96 -5.40 3.48 4.55
C VAL A 96 -6.66 3.76 3.73
N ALA A 97 -6.95 2.95 2.71
CA ALA A 97 -8.14 3.12 1.85
C ALA A 97 -9.45 2.91 2.63
N THR A 98 -9.49 1.98 3.58
CA THR A 98 -10.63 1.76 4.48
C THR A 98 -10.88 2.98 5.36
N ALA A 99 -9.83 3.56 5.94
CA ALA A 99 -9.93 4.76 6.75
C ALA A 99 -10.37 5.98 5.91
N ILE A 100 -9.88 6.10 4.66
CA ILE A 100 -10.34 7.11 3.71
C ILE A 100 -11.84 6.91 3.43
N ALA A 101 -12.29 5.69 3.13
CA ALA A 101 -13.70 5.43 2.84
C ALA A 101 -14.61 5.75 4.03
N ALA A 102 -14.15 5.52 5.27
CA ALA A 102 -14.90 5.82 6.48
C ALA A 102 -14.99 7.33 6.79
N ARG A 103 -13.92 8.08 6.52
CA ARG A 103 -13.78 9.50 6.92
C ARG A 103 -14.08 10.47 5.78
N HIS A 104 -13.90 10.05 4.54
CA HIS A 104 -14.04 10.82 3.30
C HIS A 104 -14.84 10.03 2.25
N PRO A 105 -16.08 9.59 2.54
CA PRO A 105 -16.86 8.74 1.64
C PRO A 105 -17.10 9.39 0.27
N GLU A 106 -17.11 10.73 0.21
CA GLU A 106 -17.23 11.49 -1.05
C GLU A 106 -16.05 11.23 -2.01
N ARG A 107 -14.88 10.84 -1.49
CA ARG A 107 -13.66 10.53 -2.27
C ARG A 107 -13.66 9.13 -2.85
N VAL A 108 -14.59 8.25 -2.42
CA VAL A 108 -14.58 6.81 -2.73
C VAL A 108 -15.81 6.46 -3.56
N ALA A 109 -15.60 6.08 -4.82
CA ALA A 109 -16.66 5.56 -5.68
C ALA A 109 -16.94 4.09 -5.40
N ALA A 110 -15.87 3.31 -5.16
CA ALA A 110 -15.91 1.92 -4.74
C ALA A 110 -14.59 1.56 -4.06
N LEU A 111 -14.58 0.52 -3.23
CA LEU A 111 -13.41 0.04 -2.51
C LEU A 111 -13.21 -1.46 -2.78
N SER A 112 -12.03 -1.84 -3.27
CA SER A 112 -11.58 -3.22 -3.44
C SER A 112 -10.35 -3.46 -2.57
N LEU A 113 -10.43 -4.43 -1.69
CA LEU A 113 -9.37 -4.76 -0.74
C LEU A 113 -8.74 -6.11 -1.09
N VAL A 114 -7.42 -6.15 -1.16
CA VAL A 114 -6.65 -7.37 -1.39
C VAL A 114 -5.85 -7.68 -0.13
N ALA A 115 -6.06 -8.85 0.46
CA ALA A 115 -5.34 -9.32 1.64
C ALA A 115 -5.23 -8.25 2.75
N SER A 116 -6.33 -7.56 3.02
CA SER A 116 -6.42 -6.48 4.00
C SER A 116 -7.68 -6.61 4.86
N ASN A 117 -7.62 -6.03 6.03
CA ASN A 117 -8.74 -5.91 6.96
C ASN A 117 -8.59 -4.61 7.78
N PRO A 118 -9.63 -4.15 8.49
CA PRO A 118 -9.57 -2.89 9.22
C PRO A 118 -8.65 -2.91 10.44
N CYS A 119 -8.23 -4.08 10.92
CA CYS A 119 -7.35 -4.21 12.07
C CYS A 119 -6.63 -5.56 12.03
N PHE A 120 -5.29 -5.55 11.93
CA PHE A 120 -4.49 -6.77 11.86
C PHE A 120 -4.28 -7.46 13.21
N VAL A 121 -4.50 -6.75 14.32
CA VAL A 121 -4.31 -7.27 15.68
C VAL A 121 -5.65 -7.51 16.35
N GLN A 122 -5.79 -8.63 17.05
CA GLN A 122 -7.00 -8.97 17.82
C GLN A 122 -7.33 -7.88 18.84
N ARG A 123 -8.61 -7.56 18.90
CA ARG A 123 -9.23 -6.69 19.90
C ARG A 123 -10.50 -7.34 20.41
N GLY A 124 -11.04 -6.83 21.51
CA GLY A 124 -12.29 -7.38 22.08
C GLY A 124 -13.48 -7.36 21.11
N ASP A 125 -13.53 -6.33 20.27
CA ASP A 125 -14.54 -6.14 19.22
C ASP A 125 -14.10 -6.71 17.85
N TRP A 126 -12.86 -7.21 17.71
CA TRP A 126 -12.30 -7.77 16.49
C TRP A 126 -11.46 -9.05 16.75
N PRO A 127 -12.11 -10.19 17.09
CA PRO A 127 -11.42 -11.41 17.51
C PRO A 127 -10.81 -12.22 16.35
N ALA A 128 -11.21 -11.94 15.10
CA ALA A 128 -10.77 -12.69 13.91
C ALA A 128 -9.37 -12.30 13.39
N ALA A 129 -8.73 -11.30 14.01
CA ALA A 129 -7.39 -10.84 13.62
C ALA A 129 -6.27 -11.70 14.24
N MET A 130 -5.01 -11.32 13.95
CA MET A 130 -3.81 -11.98 14.49
C MET A 130 -3.72 -11.78 16.02
N PRO A 131 -3.38 -12.80 16.81
CA PRO A 131 -3.12 -12.63 18.25
C PRO A 131 -2.04 -11.56 18.49
N GLU A 132 -2.25 -10.72 19.50
CA GLU A 132 -1.29 -9.66 19.84
C GLU A 132 0.12 -10.19 20.13
N SER A 133 0.22 -11.38 20.75
CA SER A 133 1.51 -12.04 21.03
C SER A 133 2.29 -12.37 19.76
N VAL A 134 1.61 -12.79 18.69
CA VAL A 134 2.23 -13.08 17.39
C VAL A 134 2.70 -11.79 16.73
N PHE A 135 1.89 -10.75 16.78
CA PHE A 135 2.24 -9.44 16.23
C PHE A 135 3.43 -8.82 16.99
N ARG A 136 3.46 -8.92 18.33
CA ARG A 136 4.57 -8.45 19.16
C ARG A 136 5.87 -9.17 18.81
N GLN A 137 5.83 -10.50 18.68
CA GLN A 137 6.99 -11.30 18.25
C GLN A 137 7.50 -10.86 16.87
N PHE A 138 6.60 -10.55 15.93
CA PHE A 138 7.01 -10.04 14.63
C PHE A 138 7.72 -8.67 14.74
N ARG A 139 7.23 -7.77 15.60
CA ARG A 139 7.86 -6.47 15.87
C ARG A 139 9.25 -6.64 16.50
N ASP A 140 9.38 -7.54 17.48
CA ASP A 140 10.65 -7.81 18.13
C ASP A 140 11.68 -8.33 17.11
N LEU A 141 11.30 -9.28 16.26
CA LEU A 141 12.15 -9.76 15.17
C LEU A 141 12.52 -8.66 14.16
N PHE A 142 11.60 -7.75 13.88
CA PHE A 142 11.86 -6.60 13.00
C PHE A 142 12.87 -5.64 13.64
N ASP A 143 12.83 -5.42 14.95
CA ASP A 143 13.76 -4.57 15.66
C ASP A 143 15.18 -5.20 15.77
N GLU A 144 15.27 -6.53 15.81
CA GLU A 144 16.53 -7.28 15.83
C GLU A 144 17.18 -7.40 14.45
N ASP A 145 16.39 -7.78 13.44
CA ASP A 145 16.81 -8.02 12.04
C ASP A 145 15.74 -7.51 11.07
N ARG A 146 15.75 -6.21 10.82
CA ARG A 146 14.78 -5.53 9.95
C ARG A 146 14.74 -6.15 8.56
N ASP A 147 15.89 -6.27 7.92
CA ASP A 147 15.99 -6.65 6.51
C ASP A 147 15.63 -8.13 6.32
N GLY A 148 16.13 -9.00 7.19
CA GLY A 148 15.74 -10.41 7.18
C GLY A 148 14.26 -10.63 7.49
N THR A 149 13.69 -9.84 8.42
CA THR A 149 12.26 -9.93 8.74
C THR A 149 11.40 -9.47 7.57
N LEU A 150 11.79 -8.38 6.88
CA LEU A 150 11.10 -7.91 5.68
C LEU A 150 11.13 -8.97 4.56
N ILE A 151 12.28 -9.57 4.29
CA ILE A 151 12.42 -10.64 3.29
C ILE A 151 11.56 -11.86 3.65
N ARG A 152 11.54 -12.27 4.92
CA ARG A 152 10.69 -13.38 5.40
C ARG A 152 9.20 -13.04 5.23
N PHE A 153 8.81 -11.82 5.57
CA PHE A 153 7.44 -11.34 5.40
C PHE A 153 7.01 -11.39 3.92
N LEU A 154 7.81 -10.87 3.00
CA LEU A 154 7.53 -10.94 1.56
C LEU A 154 7.43 -12.39 1.07
N SER A 155 8.29 -13.28 1.57
CA SER A 155 8.23 -14.71 1.23
C SER A 155 6.92 -15.37 1.69
N LEU A 156 6.39 -14.95 2.85
CA LEU A 156 5.10 -15.45 3.35
C LEU A 156 3.92 -15.02 2.46
N GLN A 157 4.00 -13.83 1.82
CA GLN A 157 2.96 -13.36 0.89
C GLN A 157 2.80 -14.28 -0.33
N CYS A 158 3.88 -14.96 -0.73
CA CYS A 158 3.89 -15.85 -1.90
C CYS A 158 3.48 -17.30 -1.55
N ARG A 159 3.18 -17.60 -0.28
CA ARG A 159 2.86 -18.95 0.15
C ARG A 159 1.58 -19.46 -0.53
N GLY A 160 1.69 -20.62 -1.19
CA GLY A 160 0.59 -21.22 -1.94
C GLY A 160 0.52 -20.81 -3.41
N SER A 161 1.37 -19.89 -3.87
CA SER A 161 1.48 -19.59 -5.29
C SER A 161 2.10 -20.76 -6.04
N ALA A 162 1.56 -21.06 -7.24
CA ALA A 162 2.15 -22.04 -8.16
C ALA A 162 3.54 -21.59 -8.67
N ARG A 163 3.85 -20.29 -8.60
CA ARG A 163 5.13 -19.68 -9.01
C ARG A 163 5.86 -19.03 -7.83
N MET A 164 5.76 -19.63 -6.65
CA MET A 164 6.24 -19.05 -5.40
C MET A 164 7.68 -18.49 -5.47
N LYS A 165 8.60 -19.21 -6.11
CA LYS A 165 10.02 -18.77 -6.23
C LYS A 165 10.16 -17.51 -7.10
N GLU A 166 9.42 -17.43 -8.19
CA GLU A 166 9.41 -16.30 -9.11
C GLU A 166 8.77 -15.09 -8.43
N ASP A 167 7.65 -15.30 -7.73
CA ASP A 167 6.95 -14.24 -7.02
C ASP A 167 7.78 -13.65 -5.86
N ILE A 168 8.48 -14.50 -5.08
CA ILE A 168 9.42 -14.06 -4.04
C ILE A 168 10.52 -13.20 -4.66
N ARG A 169 11.13 -13.66 -5.76
CA ARG A 169 12.19 -12.91 -6.45
C ARG A 169 11.69 -11.56 -6.94
N PHE A 170 10.53 -11.54 -7.57
CA PHE A 170 9.89 -10.32 -8.04
C PHE A 170 9.65 -9.32 -6.91
N LEU A 171 9.08 -9.75 -5.78
CA LEU A 171 8.85 -8.87 -4.64
C LEU A 171 10.16 -8.36 -4.01
N GLN A 172 11.20 -9.20 -3.95
CA GLN A 172 12.51 -8.79 -3.47
C GLN A 172 13.17 -7.78 -4.42
N GLU A 173 13.12 -8.01 -5.73
CA GLU A 173 13.64 -7.09 -6.74
C GLU A 173 12.94 -5.72 -6.66
N ILE A 174 11.62 -5.71 -6.53
CA ILE A 174 10.87 -4.47 -6.34
C ILE A 174 11.31 -3.76 -5.07
N MET A 175 11.38 -4.45 -3.93
CA MET A 175 11.74 -3.86 -2.65
C MET A 175 13.05 -3.06 -2.72
N TYR A 176 14.03 -3.56 -3.49
CA TYR A 176 15.34 -2.90 -3.65
C TYR A 176 15.40 -1.88 -4.79
N LEU A 177 14.44 -1.88 -5.70
CA LEU A 177 14.48 -1.10 -6.94
C LEU A 177 14.56 0.42 -6.69
N GLN A 178 13.91 0.91 -5.65
CA GLN A 178 13.87 2.34 -5.28
C GLN A 178 14.69 2.65 -4.01
N GLY A 179 15.57 1.74 -3.60
CA GLY A 179 16.27 1.79 -2.32
C GLY A 179 15.45 1.13 -1.20
N LEU A 180 16.08 0.97 -0.03
CA LEU A 180 15.41 0.35 1.11
C LEU A 180 14.31 1.29 1.65
N PRO A 181 13.16 0.74 2.04
CA PRO A 181 12.12 1.50 2.72
C PRO A 181 12.65 2.20 3.98
N ALA A 182 12.17 3.42 4.25
CA ALA A 182 12.60 4.17 5.43
C ALA A 182 12.24 3.39 6.72
N PRO A 183 13.20 3.16 7.64
CA PRO A 183 12.93 2.41 8.87
C PRO A 183 11.77 2.97 9.69
N LYS A 184 11.65 4.30 9.74
CA LYS A 184 10.54 4.99 10.41
C LYS A 184 9.19 4.67 9.78
N ALA A 185 9.10 4.61 8.43
CA ALA A 185 7.87 4.26 7.72
C ALA A 185 7.48 2.80 7.95
N LEU A 186 8.47 1.90 7.92
CA LEU A 186 8.23 0.48 8.22
C LEU A 186 7.72 0.27 9.64
N ARG A 187 8.33 0.95 10.63
CA ARG A 187 7.92 0.82 12.04
C ARG A 187 6.54 1.44 12.29
N ALA A 188 6.21 2.56 11.66
CA ALA A 188 4.92 3.23 11.82
C ALA A 188 3.76 2.49 11.11
N GLY A 189 4.08 1.68 10.09
CA GLY A 189 3.11 0.80 9.41
C GLY A 189 2.88 -0.55 10.12
N LEU A 190 3.51 -0.77 11.28
CA LEU A 190 3.31 -1.87 12.22
C LEU A 190 2.56 -1.39 13.45
#